data_b2535618f5b628db6cddb91d4ec8720e
#
_entry.id   b2535618f5b628db6cddb91d4ec8720e
#
_cell.length_a   1.000
_cell.length_b   1.000
_cell.length_c   1.000
_cell.angle_alpha   90.00
_cell.angle_beta   90.00
_cell.angle_gamma   90.00
#
_symmetry.space_group_name_H-M   'P 1'
#
loop_
_entity.id
_entity.type
_entity.pdbx_description
1 polymer ?
#
loop_
_entity_poly.entity_id
_entity_poly.type
_entity_poly.pdbx_seq_one_letter_code
_entity_poly.pdbx_strand_id
1 'polypeptide(L)'
;MNSRDTFIENVIAMGAMILLLVFLCSQAKADEHYGNFFDTQPKLEYAFDAALLADMLTTNDIRYRPATQFVEYNPLLGSRPSAGTIAAYGLAVAGLHAAITYEMVSNDVPSAVITGWEAISIGVETGYVAHNLSVGLRFKF
;
A
#
# COMPACT_ATOMS: atom_id res chain seq x y z
N MET A 1 10.98 -26.24 -3.11
CA MET A 1 9.83 -25.33 -3.22
C MET A 1 10.34 -24.10 -3.92
N ASN A 2 9.78 -23.74 -5.07
CA ASN A 2 10.33 -22.67 -5.92
C ASN A 2 9.89 -21.33 -5.32
N SER A 3 10.79 -20.35 -5.17
CA SER A 3 10.48 -19.03 -4.58
C SER A 3 9.35 -18.29 -5.31
N ARG A 4 9.14 -18.57 -6.59
CA ARG A 4 8.03 -18.05 -7.39
C ARG A 4 6.66 -18.57 -6.94
N ASP A 5 6.58 -19.84 -6.56
CA ASP A 5 5.30 -20.47 -6.18
C ASP A 5 4.82 -19.91 -4.84
N THR A 6 5.72 -19.78 -3.87
CA THR A 6 5.44 -19.18 -2.55
C THR A 6 5.00 -17.72 -2.66
N PHE A 7 5.54 -16.99 -3.64
CA PHE A 7 5.18 -15.60 -3.87
C PHE A 7 3.77 -15.48 -4.45
N ILE A 8 3.45 -16.24 -5.51
CA ILE A 8 2.11 -16.24 -6.12
C ILE A 8 1.06 -16.61 -5.06
N GLU A 9 1.35 -17.60 -4.22
CA GLU A 9 0.48 -18.00 -3.10
C GLU A 9 0.27 -16.85 -2.10
N ASN A 10 1.32 -16.10 -1.75
CA ASN A 10 1.20 -14.95 -0.84
C ASN A 10 0.42 -13.79 -1.46
N VAL A 11 0.59 -13.49 -2.74
CA VAL A 11 -0.19 -12.45 -3.43
C VAL A 11 -1.66 -12.85 -3.54
N ILE A 12 -1.95 -14.11 -3.86
CA ILE A 12 -3.32 -14.63 -3.91
C ILE A 12 -3.94 -14.59 -2.51
N ALA A 13 -3.21 -15.01 -1.47
CA ALA A 13 -3.69 -14.98 -0.09
C ALA A 13 -3.97 -13.56 0.40
N MET A 14 -3.09 -12.59 0.07
CA MET A 14 -3.28 -11.18 0.41
C MET A 14 -4.45 -10.57 -0.34
N GLY A 15 -4.57 -10.85 -1.64
CA GLY A 15 -5.73 -10.43 -2.45
C GLY A 15 -7.04 -11.01 -1.95
N ALA A 16 -7.06 -12.31 -1.58
CA ALA A 16 -8.23 -12.96 -0.99
C ALA A 16 -8.58 -12.37 0.38
N MET A 17 -7.59 -12.01 1.20
CA MET A 17 -7.81 -11.40 2.50
C MET A 17 -8.38 -9.97 2.37
N ILE A 18 -7.90 -9.19 1.41
CA ILE A 18 -8.46 -7.86 1.09
C ILE A 18 -9.90 -7.99 0.60
N LEU A 19 -10.18 -8.91 -0.32
CA LEU A 19 -11.54 -9.17 -0.80
C LEU A 19 -12.46 -9.65 0.31
N LEU A 20 -11.97 -10.49 1.23
CA LEU A 20 -12.72 -10.95 2.38
C LEU A 20 -13.00 -9.81 3.36
N LEU A 21 -12.04 -8.93 3.62
CA LEU A 21 -12.23 -7.73 4.44
C LEU A 21 -13.27 -6.79 3.83
N VAL A 22 -13.17 -6.50 2.54
CA VAL A 22 -14.17 -5.69 1.83
C VAL A 22 -15.55 -6.34 1.88
N PHE A 23 -15.64 -7.67 1.68
CA PHE A 23 -16.90 -8.42 1.76
C PHE A 23 -17.48 -8.41 3.19
N LEU A 24 -16.67 -8.63 4.22
CA LEU A 24 -17.11 -8.57 5.62
C LEU A 24 -17.55 -7.16 6.02
N CYS A 25 -16.85 -6.13 5.55
CA CYS A 25 -17.23 -4.73 5.75
C CYS A 25 -18.55 -4.39 5.06
N SER A 26 -18.80 -4.91 3.86
CA SER A 26 -20.06 -4.69 3.14
C SER A 26 -21.29 -5.32 3.82
N GLN A 27 -21.09 -6.28 4.72
CA GLN A 27 -22.17 -6.89 5.53
C GLN A 27 -22.43 -6.17 6.87
N ALA A 28 -21.47 -5.35 7.32
CA ALA A 28 -21.59 -4.60 8.56
C ALA A 28 -22.35 -3.30 8.30
N LYS A 29 -23.69 -3.34 8.28
CA LYS A 29 -24.51 -2.11 8.26
C LYS A 29 -24.34 -1.38 9.59
N ALA A 30 -23.68 -0.23 9.56
CA ALA A 30 -23.60 0.66 10.69
C ALA A 30 -24.71 1.72 10.59
N ASP A 31 -25.42 1.97 11.68
CA ASP A 31 -26.54 2.94 11.78
C ASP A 31 -26.07 4.41 11.86
N GLU A 32 -24.81 4.71 11.64
CA GLU A 32 -24.28 6.06 11.70
C GLU A 32 -24.11 6.68 10.29
N HIS A 33 -24.68 7.86 10.13
CA HIS A 33 -24.59 8.66 8.90
C HIS A 33 -23.20 9.30 8.82
N TYR A 34 -22.36 8.78 7.92
CA TYR A 34 -21.02 9.35 7.67
C TYR A 34 -21.13 10.54 6.72
N GLY A 35 -20.42 11.62 7.05
CA GLY A 35 -20.21 12.76 6.19
C GLY A 35 -19.43 12.40 4.91
N ASN A 36 -19.20 13.38 4.04
CA ASN A 36 -18.48 13.16 2.79
C ASN A 36 -17.11 12.51 3.01
N PHE A 37 -16.66 11.69 2.05
CA PHE A 37 -15.36 10.98 2.04
C PHE A 37 -14.18 11.84 2.52
N PHE A 38 -14.13 13.13 2.08
CA PHE A 38 -13.07 14.07 2.47
C PHE A 38 -13.19 14.59 3.91
N ASP A 39 -14.31 14.40 4.59
CA ASP A 39 -14.52 14.87 5.95
C ASP A 39 -14.19 13.80 7.01
N THR A 40 -14.16 12.53 6.61
CA THR A 40 -14.07 11.42 7.59
C THR A 40 -12.65 11.16 8.08
N GLN A 41 -11.63 11.07 7.22
CA GLN A 41 -10.25 10.78 7.66
C GLN A 41 -9.13 11.34 6.73
N PRO A 42 -9.19 12.59 6.25
CA PRO A 42 -8.22 13.10 5.28
C PRO A 42 -6.77 13.07 5.79
N LYS A 43 -6.57 13.13 7.12
CA LYS A 43 -5.22 13.12 7.71
C LYS A 43 -4.54 11.77 7.59
N LEU A 44 -5.28 10.67 7.70
CA LEU A 44 -4.72 9.33 7.57
C LEU A 44 -4.45 9.00 6.09
N GLU A 45 -5.35 9.40 5.18
CA GLU A 45 -5.12 9.26 3.74
C GLU A 45 -3.85 10.02 3.31
N TYR A 46 -3.67 11.28 3.74
CA TYR A 46 -2.43 12.02 3.48
C TYR A 46 -1.19 11.38 4.11
N ALA A 47 -1.33 10.75 5.28
CA ALA A 47 -0.23 10.03 5.91
C ALA A 47 0.15 8.77 5.13
N PHE A 48 -0.84 8.05 4.60
CA PHE A 48 -0.62 6.92 3.70
C PHE A 48 0.10 7.36 2.41
N ASP A 49 -0.40 8.38 1.73
CA ASP A 49 0.20 8.92 0.50
C ASP A 49 1.65 9.38 0.73
N ALA A 50 1.92 10.01 1.87
CA ALA A 50 3.27 10.43 2.24
C ALA A 50 4.19 9.23 2.49
N ALA A 51 3.71 8.17 3.14
CA ALA A 51 4.46 6.95 3.38
C ALA A 51 4.75 6.20 2.07
N LEU A 52 3.73 6.05 1.21
CA LEU A 52 3.87 5.46 -0.12
C LEU A 52 4.88 6.23 -0.99
N LEU A 53 4.79 7.56 -1.01
CA LEU A 53 5.77 8.40 -1.74
C LEU A 53 7.19 8.19 -1.20
N ALA A 54 7.34 8.12 0.12
CA ALA A 54 8.64 7.86 0.75
C ALA A 54 9.21 6.49 0.35
N ASP A 55 8.36 5.43 0.30
CA ASP A 55 8.78 4.12 -0.19
C ASP A 55 9.19 4.16 -1.66
N MET A 56 8.41 4.80 -2.52
CA MET A 56 8.75 4.99 -3.93
C MET A 56 10.10 5.70 -4.12
N LEU A 57 10.39 6.72 -3.32
CA LEU A 57 11.65 7.48 -3.39
C LEU A 57 12.85 6.65 -2.92
N THR A 58 12.68 5.81 -1.90
CA THR A 58 13.75 4.90 -1.46
C THR A 58 13.94 3.75 -2.45
N THR A 59 12.88 3.18 -3.00
CA THR A 59 12.94 2.18 -4.08
C THR A 59 13.61 2.74 -5.34
N ASN A 60 13.39 4.01 -5.68
CA ASN A 60 14.05 4.65 -6.82
C ASN A 60 15.59 4.69 -6.69
N ASP A 61 16.15 4.69 -5.46
CA ASP A 61 17.61 4.64 -5.25
C ASP A 61 18.24 3.32 -5.76
N ILE A 62 17.50 2.22 -5.80
CA ILE A 62 17.96 0.91 -6.33
C ILE A 62 18.50 1.06 -7.77
N ARG A 63 17.93 1.95 -8.57
CA ARG A 63 18.35 2.20 -9.95
C ARG A 63 19.79 2.73 -10.06
N TYR A 64 20.24 3.41 -9.03
CA TYR A 64 21.56 4.06 -8.97
C TYR A 64 22.60 3.22 -8.23
N ARG A 65 22.20 2.05 -7.69
CA ARG A 65 23.07 1.15 -6.94
C ARG A 65 23.57 -0.01 -7.79
N PRO A 66 24.73 -0.63 -7.45
CA PRO A 66 25.20 -1.83 -8.15
C PRO A 66 24.18 -2.96 -8.08
N ALA A 67 23.98 -3.64 -9.21
CA ALA A 67 23.02 -4.77 -9.32
C ALA A 67 23.34 -5.96 -8.40
N THR A 68 24.59 -6.05 -7.94
CA THR A 68 25.05 -7.08 -7.02
C THR A 68 24.74 -6.82 -5.56
N GLN A 69 24.30 -5.59 -5.23
CA GLN A 69 24.08 -5.17 -3.83
C GLN A 69 22.61 -4.95 -3.51
N PHE A 70 21.84 -4.43 -4.48
CA PHE A 70 20.46 -4.06 -4.25
C PHE A 70 19.57 -4.55 -5.38
N VAL A 71 18.51 -5.25 -5.00
CA VAL A 71 17.50 -5.80 -5.91
C VAL A 71 16.15 -5.53 -5.30
N GLU A 72 15.20 -5.07 -6.12
CA GLU A 72 13.81 -4.94 -5.71
C GLU A 72 13.18 -6.33 -5.58
N TYR A 73 12.52 -6.57 -4.47
CA TYR A 73 11.85 -7.84 -4.20
C TYR A 73 10.36 -7.82 -4.55
N ASN A 74 9.78 -6.63 -4.80
CA ASN A 74 8.42 -6.56 -5.28
C ASN A 74 8.37 -6.99 -6.76
N PRO A 75 7.77 -8.14 -7.06
CA PRO A 75 7.82 -8.68 -8.43
C PRO A 75 6.95 -7.91 -9.42
N LEU A 76 6.01 -7.08 -8.95
CA LEU A 76 5.26 -6.17 -9.80
C LEU A 76 6.16 -5.05 -10.34
N LEU A 77 7.18 -4.68 -9.57
CA LEU A 77 8.19 -3.70 -9.97
C LEU A 77 9.31 -4.33 -10.79
N GLY A 78 9.59 -5.63 -10.57
CA GLY A 78 10.77 -6.31 -11.11
C GLY A 78 12.06 -5.90 -10.41
N SER A 79 13.12 -6.69 -10.61
CA SER A 79 14.38 -6.54 -9.86
C SER A 79 15.11 -5.20 -10.03
N ARG A 80 14.81 -4.48 -11.10
CA ARG A 80 15.39 -3.17 -11.45
C ARG A 80 14.32 -2.28 -12.10
N PRO A 81 13.40 -1.72 -11.31
CA PRO A 81 12.30 -0.96 -11.87
C PRO A 81 12.78 0.34 -12.50
N SER A 82 12.16 0.73 -13.62
CA SER A 82 12.33 2.07 -14.18
C SER A 82 11.60 3.11 -13.31
N ALA A 83 11.94 4.41 -13.44
CA ALA A 83 11.19 5.46 -12.76
C ALA A 83 9.71 5.44 -13.15
N GLY A 84 9.41 5.20 -14.44
CA GLY A 84 8.04 5.08 -14.93
C GLY A 84 7.30 3.90 -14.31
N THR A 85 7.97 2.75 -14.12
CA THR A 85 7.37 1.57 -13.45
C THR A 85 7.06 1.86 -11.98
N ILE A 86 7.98 2.52 -11.26
CA ILE A 86 7.77 2.92 -9.85
C ILE A 86 6.59 3.90 -9.76
N ALA A 87 6.57 4.92 -10.63
CA ALA A 87 5.49 5.92 -10.63
C ALA A 87 4.12 5.29 -10.98
N ALA A 88 4.07 4.42 -11.98
CA ALA A 88 2.83 3.74 -12.36
C ALA A 88 2.32 2.82 -11.24
N TYR A 89 3.23 2.10 -10.58
CA TYR A 89 2.90 1.26 -9.42
C TYR A 89 2.35 2.10 -8.27
N GLY A 90 3.04 3.19 -7.88
CA GLY A 90 2.60 4.06 -6.80
C GLY A 90 1.22 4.68 -7.07
N LEU A 91 0.98 5.16 -8.30
CA LEU A 91 -0.34 5.68 -8.69
C LEU A 91 -1.42 4.60 -8.63
N ALA A 92 -1.12 3.36 -9.04
CA ALA A 92 -2.07 2.26 -8.97
C ALA A 92 -2.39 1.89 -7.51
N VAL A 93 -1.38 1.86 -6.62
CA VAL A 93 -1.55 1.57 -5.19
C VAL A 93 -2.35 2.68 -4.51
N ALA A 94 -2.00 3.96 -4.73
CA ALA A 94 -2.75 5.10 -4.19
C ALA A 94 -4.21 5.08 -4.66
N GLY A 95 -4.44 4.88 -5.97
CA GLY A 95 -5.79 4.81 -6.53
C GLY A 95 -6.61 3.63 -5.99
N LEU A 96 -6.00 2.47 -5.80
CA LEU A 96 -6.66 1.31 -5.22
C LEU A 96 -6.99 1.53 -3.73
N HIS A 97 -6.05 2.10 -2.96
CA HIS A 97 -6.25 2.42 -1.55
C HIS A 97 -7.42 3.40 -1.38
N ALA A 98 -7.40 4.51 -2.12
CA ALA A 98 -8.47 5.50 -2.10
C ALA A 98 -9.83 4.90 -2.53
N ALA A 99 -9.85 4.02 -3.54
CA ALA A 99 -11.08 3.35 -3.97
C ALA A 99 -11.63 2.43 -2.87
N ILE A 100 -10.78 1.66 -2.19
CA ILE A 100 -11.20 0.79 -1.07
C ILE A 100 -11.75 1.64 0.07
N THR A 101 -11.03 2.70 0.48
CA THR A 101 -11.49 3.61 1.54
C THR A 101 -12.81 4.28 1.17
N TYR A 102 -12.96 4.72 -0.09
CA TYR A 102 -14.22 5.28 -0.60
C TYR A 102 -15.38 4.27 -0.49
N GLU A 103 -15.17 3.03 -0.92
CA GLU A 103 -16.18 1.98 -0.83
C GLU A 103 -16.55 1.66 0.62
N MET A 104 -15.58 1.65 1.54
CA MET A 104 -15.84 1.44 2.96
C MET A 104 -16.72 2.57 3.53
N VAL A 105 -16.40 3.82 3.22
CA VAL A 105 -17.19 4.99 3.65
C VAL A 105 -18.59 4.96 3.02
N SER A 106 -18.69 4.66 1.73
CA SER A 106 -19.95 4.65 0.99
C SER A 106 -20.91 3.53 1.42
N ASN A 107 -20.38 2.48 2.04
CA ASN A 107 -21.15 1.36 2.58
C ASN A 107 -21.30 1.42 4.11
N ASP A 108 -21.12 2.59 4.71
CA ASP A 108 -21.30 2.84 6.15
C ASP A 108 -20.49 1.87 7.04
N VAL A 109 -19.26 1.51 6.60
CA VAL A 109 -18.37 0.68 7.41
C VAL A 109 -17.99 1.44 8.68
N PRO A 110 -17.99 0.79 9.87
CA PRO A 110 -17.65 1.44 11.12
C PRO A 110 -16.30 2.17 11.07
N SER A 111 -16.24 3.40 11.57
CA SER A 111 -15.03 4.26 11.54
C SER A 111 -13.80 3.58 12.14
N ALA A 112 -13.98 2.75 13.17
CA ALA A 112 -12.89 1.98 13.75
C ALA A 112 -12.25 0.99 12.76
N VAL A 113 -13.04 0.42 11.84
CA VAL A 113 -12.54 -0.50 10.80
C VAL A 113 -11.79 0.28 9.74
N ILE A 114 -12.33 1.44 9.32
CA ILE A 114 -11.66 2.34 8.35
C ILE A 114 -10.33 2.83 8.94
N THR A 115 -10.33 3.29 10.20
CA THR A 115 -9.10 3.70 10.89
C THR A 115 -8.09 2.55 10.99
N GLY A 116 -8.56 1.33 11.25
CA GLY A 116 -7.71 0.13 11.26
C GLY A 116 -7.08 -0.15 9.89
N TRP A 117 -7.85 -0.05 8.82
CA TRP A 117 -7.38 -0.17 7.43
C TRP A 117 -6.27 0.85 7.14
N GLU A 118 -6.53 2.14 7.41
CA GLU A 118 -5.57 3.22 7.23
C GLU A 118 -4.29 2.99 8.04
N ALA A 119 -4.42 2.66 9.34
CA ALA A 119 -3.28 2.44 10.22
C ALA A 119 -2.40 1.26 9.75
N ILE A 120 -3.01 0.17 9.28
CA ILE A 120 -2.29 -0.99 8.75
C ILE A 120 -1.57 -0.59 7.46
N SER A 121 -2.23 0.10 6.55
CA SER A 121 -1.65 0.54 5.28
C SER A 121 -0.45 1.47 5.50
N ILE A 122 -0.58 2.47 6.37
CA ILE A 122 0.52 3.36 6.78
C ILE A 122 1.65 2.55 7.41
N GLY A 123 1.32 1.59 8.28
CA GLY A 123 2.30 0.74 8.95
C GLY A 123 3.11 -0.11 7.97
N VAL A 124 2.48 -0.65 6.94
CA VAL A 124 3.14 -1.43 5.88
C VAL A 124 4.12 -0.56 5.09
N GLU A 125 3.66 0.60 4.58
CA GLU A 125 4.50 1.48 3.78
C GLU A 125 5.67 2.05 4.59
N THR A 126 5.43 2.50 5.84
CA THR A 126 6.50 2.97 6.72
C THR A 126 7.47 1.85 7.09
N GLY A 127 7.01 0.62 7.19
CA GLY A 127 7.86 -0.57 7.38
C GLY A 127 8.80 -0.79 6.20
N TYR A 128 8.32 -0.67 4.97
CA TYR A 128 9.16 -0.74 3.77
C TYR A 128 10.19 0.40 3.73
N VAL A 129 9.78 1.64 4.01
CA VAL A 129 10.72 2.77 4.12
C VAL A 129 11.80 2.51 5.16
N ALA A 130 11.43 2.07 6.35
CA ALA A 130 12.38 1.76 7.42
C ALA A 130 13.36 0.66 7.01
N HIS A 131 12.85 -0.41 6.37
CA HIS A 131 13.70 -1.48 5.83
C HIS A 131 14.66 -0.94 4.78
N ASN A 132 14.17 -0.20 3.79
CA ASN A 132 14.98 0.38 2.71
C ASN A 132 16.11 1.27 3.26
N LEU A 133 15.80 2.13 4.23
CA LEU A 133 16.80 2.97 4.89
C LEU A 133 17.81 2.15 5.71
N SER A 134 17.38 1.07 6.37
CA SER A 134 18.24 0.21 7.18
C SER A 134 19.29 -0.53 6.35
N VAL A 135 18.94 -0.93 5.12
CA VAL A 135 19.88 -1.56 4.17
C VAL A 135 20.72 -0.55 3.40
N GLY A 136 20.56 0.75 3.66
CA GLY A 136 21.40 1.81 3.11
C GLY A 136 20.85 2.51 1.88
N LEU A 137 19.62 2.23 1.46
CA LEU A 137 18.94 3.02 0.44
C LEU A 137 18.65 4.45 0.95
N ARG A 138 18.48 5.38 0.03
CA ARG A 138 18.26 6.80 0.32
C ARG A 138 17.09 7.33 -0.50
N PHE A 139 16.52 8.44 -0.06
CA PHE A 139 15.55 9.16 -0.89
C PHE A 139 16.22 9.68 -2.17
N LYS A 140 15.64 9.32 -3.32
CA LYS A 140 16.09 9.76 -4.65
C LYS A 140 14.90 10.31 -5.44
N PHE A 141 15.07 11.53 -5.91
CA PHE A 141 14.11 12.28 -6.71
C PHE A 141 14.37 12.12 -8.19
#